data_732f9fda5728dd55e561c62865119047
#
_entry.id   732f9fda5728dd55e561c62865119047
#
_cell.length_a   1.000
_cell.length_b   1.000
_cell.length_c   1.000
_cell.angle_alpha   90.00
_cell.angle_beta   90.00
_cell.angle_gamma   90.00
#
_symmetry.space_group_name_H-M   'P 1'
#
loop_
_entity.id
_entity.type
_entity.pdbx_description
1 polymer ?
#
loop_
_entity_poly.entity_id
_entity_poly.type
_entity_poly.pdbx_seq_one_letter_code
_entity_poly.pdbx_strand_id
1 'polypeptide(L)'
;LPSVSWVIPDATASDHAEVNDGTGPAWVAAIVNAIGTQTACAADDTYWQDTAIFITWDDWGGWYDHVPPFHIDGWREDDWGAGYVYGFRVPLLVVSAYTPAGYVDNGNLDFGSLLDFTEKNFGLKRIGPGFWADAHGGSLDGFFGLTSPRPFKVIPSPVPAAYFLHAPRSKVGPDDD
;
A
#
# COMPACT_ATOMS: atom_id res chain seq x y z
N LEU A 1 15.49 4.06 -7.86
CA LEU A 1 14.72 3.66 -6.66
C LEU A 1 15.27 2.33 -6.14
N PRO A 2 15.19 2.07 -4.82
CA PRO A 2 15.35 0.72 -4.29
C PRO A 2 14.31 -0.25 -4.86
N SER A 3 14.62 -1.55 -4.83
CA SER A 3 13.69 -2.58 -5.32
C SER A 3 12.39 -2.64 -4.50
N VAL A 4 12.47 -2.35 -3.22
CA VAL A 4 11.31 -2.20 -2.30
C VAL A 4 11.52 -0.94 -1.49
N SER A 5 10.47 -0.15 -1.34
CA SER A 5 10.46 1.08 -0.55
C SER A 5 9.20 1.15 0.30
N TRP A 6 9.35 1.42 1.57
CA TRP A 6 8.26 1.79 2.47
C TRP A 6 8.30 3.29 2.64
N VAL A 7 7.20 3.94 2.32
CA VAL A 7 7.10 5.40 2.36
C VAL A 7 5.99 5.78 3.32
N ILE A 8 6.38 6.33 4.46
CA ILE A 8 5.50 6.68 5.56
C ILE A 8 5.44 8.21 5.63
N PRO A 9 4.26 8.83 5.62
CA PRO A 9 4.11 10.28 5.77
C PRO A 9 4.46 10.73 7.19
N ASP A 10 4.58 12.04 7.38
CA ASP A 10 4.48 12.60 8.73
C ASP A 10 3.00 12.67 9.19
N ALA A 11 2.78 12.95 10.48
CA ALA A 11 1.45 12.94 11.07
C ALA A 11 0.43 13.81 10.32
N THR A 12 0.83 14.93 9.74
CA THR A 12 -0.09 15.86 9.08
C THR A 12 -0.64 15.33 7.74
N ALA A 13 0.14 14.52 7.05
CA ALA A 13 -0.22 13.92 5.76
C ALA A 13 -0.57 12.42 5.87
N SER A 14 -0.66 11.88 7.10
CA SER A 14 -0.89 10.45 7.35
C SER A 14 -2.35 10.02 7.17
N ASP A 15 -3.28 10.97 7.17
CA ASP A 15 -4.73 10.71 7.28
C ASP A 15 -5.14 10.08 8.62
N HIS A 16 -4.28 10.16 9.65
CA HIS A 16 -4.64 9.75 11.01
C HIS A 16 -5.90 10.47 11.49
N ALA A 17 -6.79 9.77 12.16
CA ALA A 17 -8.13 10.23 12.51
C ALA A 17 -8.19 11.58 13.23
N GLU A 18 -7.20 11.91 14.07
CA GLU A 18 -7.20 13.11 14.92
C GLU A 18 -6.29 14.24 14.42
N VAL A 19 -5.36 13.95 13.51
CA VAL A 19 -4.27 14.86 13.12
C VAL A 19 -4.35 15.29 11.66
N ASN A 20 -5.29 14.76 10.94
CA ASN A 20 -5.49 14.93 9.52
C ASN A 20 -5.80 16.39 9.15
N ASP A 21 -4.96 16.99 8.32
CA ASP A 21 -5.17 18.33 7.74
C ASP A 21 -5.76 18.30 6.32
N GLY A 22 -6.08 17.11 5.80
CA GLY A 22 -6.62 16.88 4.47
C GLY A 22 -5.59 16.90 3.34
N THR A 23 -4.29 16.97 3.63
CA THR A 23 -3.25 16.98 2.59
C THR A 23 -2.78 15.58 2.19
N GLY A 24 -3.14 14.52 2.91
CA GLY A 24 -2.74 13.13 2.66
C GLY A 24 -2.94 12.68 1.21
N PRO A 25 -4.14 12.81 0.63
CA PRO A 25 -4.37 12.43 -0.77
C PRO A 25 -3.49 13.18 -1.77
N ALA A 26 -3.17 14.45 -1.49
CA ALA A 26 -2.29 15.25 -2.32
C ALA A 26 -0.82 14.83 -2.18
N TRP A 27 -0.40 14.44 -0.98
CA TRP A 27 0.92 13.88 -0.72
C TRP A 27 1.13 12.56 -1.49
N VAL A 28 0.14 11.65 -1.42
CA VAL A 28 0.15 10.41 -2.21
C VAL A 28 0.20 10.71 -3.71
N ALA A 29 -0.64 11.64 -4.20
CA ALA A 29 -0.65 12.03 -5.60
C ALA A 29 0.71 12.60 -6.06
N ALA A 30 1.40 13.36 -5.20
CA ALA A 30 2.73 13.89 -5.50
C ALA A 30 3.76 12.78 -5.71
N ILE A 31 3.75 11.74 -4.87
CA ILE A 31 4.64 10.57 -4.98
C ILE A 31 4.33 9.77 -6.25
N VAL A 32 3.06 9.43 -6.47
CA VAL A 32 2.63 8.66 -7.64
C VAL A 32 2.98 9.41 -8.93
N ASN A 33 2.73 10.72 -8.98
CA ASN A 33 3.09 11.55 -10.12
C ASN A 33 4.60 11.62 -10.34
N ALA A 34 5.40 11.71 -9.28
CA ALA A 34 6.85 11.70 -9.40
C ALA A 34 7.36 10.38 -10.01
N ILE A 35 6.84 9.24 -9.55
CA ILE A 35 7.19 7.91 -10.10
C ILE A 35 6.74 7.81 -11.56
N GLY A 36 5.54 8.29 -11.87
CA GLY A 36 4.96 8.18 -13.21
C GLY A 36 5.57 9.10 -14.26
N THR A 37 6.24 10.18 -13.85
CA THR A 37 6.78 11.21 -14.76
C THR A 37 8.30 11.25 -14.82
N GLN A 38 9.00 10.68 -13.83
CA GLN A 38 10.45 10.67 -13.82
C GLN A 38 11.01 9.56 -14.70
N THR A 39 12.05 9.90 -15.45
CA THR A 39 12.81 8.91 -16.21
C THR A 39 13.76 8.15 -15.29
N ALA A 40 13.85 6.84 -15.49
CA ALA A 40 14.91 6.03 -14.91
C ALA A 40 16.28 6.41 -15.49
N CYS A 41 17.35 5.85 -14.97
CA CYS A 41 18.72 6.17 -15.41
C CYS A 41 19.03 5.80 -16.88
N ALA A 42 18.23 4.95 -17.51
CA ALA A 42 18.32 4.63 -18.93
C ALA A 42 17.39 5.55 -19.73
N ALA A 43 17.86 6.09 -20.84
CA ALA A 43 17.30 7.26 -21.53
C ALA A 43 15.86 7.12 -22.06
N ASP A 44 15.30 5.91 -22.13
CA ASP A 44 13.96 5.66 -22.69
C ASP A 44 13.05 4.90 -21.71
N ASP A 45 13.46 4.72 -20.46
CA ASP A 45 12.72 3.96 -19.47
C ASP A 45 12.18 4.86 -18.37
N THR A 46 10.97 4.61 -17.94
CA THR A 46 10.33 5.33 -16.83
C THR A 46 10.11 4.39 -15.67
N TYR A 47 10.22 4.89 -14.44
CA TYR A 47 9.87 4.11 -13.25
C TYR A 47 8.45 3.56 -13.29
N TRP A 48 7.56 4.20 -14.08
CA TRP A 48 6.17 3.77 -14.22
C TRP A 48 6.00 2.34 -14.72
N GLN A 49 6.84 1.92 -15.67
CA GLN A 49 6.72 0.60 -16.28
C GLN A 49 7.16 -0.54 -15.36
N ASP A 50 8.03 -0.23 -14.39
CA ASP A 50 8.66 -1.21 -13.51
C ASP A 50 8.23 -1.07 -12.04
N THR A 51 7.19 -0.28 -11.76
CA THR A 51 6.77 -0.02 -10.39
C THR A 51 5.32 -0.42 -10.14
N ALA A 52 5.11 -1.16 -9.07
CA ALA A 52 3.81 -1.34 -8.44
C ALA A 52 3.77 -0.53 -7.15
N ILE A 53 2.73 0.27 -6.97
CA ILE A 53 2.52 1.11 -5.81
C ILE A 53 1.30 0.59 -5.06
N PHE A 54 1.48 0.25 -3.81
CA PHE A 54 0.42 -0.15 -2.90
C PHE A 54 0.20 0.97 -1.89
N ILE A 55 -1.03 1.43 -1.73
CA ILE A 55 -1.40 2.51 -0.82
C ILE A 55 -2.45 1.95 0.12
N THR A 56 -2.14 1.95 1.40
CA THR A 56 -3.04 1.45 2.44
C THR A 56 -2.77 2.21 3.74
N TRP A 57 -3.61 2.00 4.72
CA TRP A 57 -3.44 2.46 6.10
C TRP A 57 -2.97 1.29 6.96
N ASP A 58 -2.25 1.57 8.01
CA ASP A 58 -1.74 0.58 8.97
C ASP A 58 -2.84 -0.02 9.82
N ASP A 59 -3.85 0.79 10.20
CA ASP A 59 -5.04 0.32 10.88
C ASP A 59 -6.31 1.07 10.44
N TRP A 60 -7.42 0.85 11.13
CA TRP A 60 -8.73 1.44 10.80
C TRP A 60 -8.96 2.83 11.43
N GLY A 61 -7.99 3.37 12.18
CA GLY A 61 -8.08 4.70 12.81
C GLY A 61 -9.20 4.84 13.86
N GLY A 62 -9.62 3.74 14.49
CA GLY A 62 -10.74 3.73 15.42
C GLY A 62 -12.14 3.86 14.78
N TRP A 63 -12.23 3.90 13.44
CA TRP A 63 -13.51 4.04 12.75
C TRP A 63 -14.26 2.71 12.64
N TYR A 64 -15.58 2.77 12.82
CA TYR A 64 -16.44 1.61 12.67
C TYR A 64 -16.59 1.19 11.21
N ASP A 65 -16.50 -0.13 10.97
CA ASP A 65 -16.89 -0.76 9.70
C ASP A 65 -18.10 -1.67 9.95
N HIS A 66 -19.05 -1.67 9.03
CA HIS A 66 -20.25 -2.53 9.10
C HIS A 66 -19.94 -4.02 8.82
N VAL A 67 -18.75 -4.34 8.34
CA VAL A 67 -18.28 -5.73 8.23
C VAL A 67 -17.50 -6.08 9.50
N PRO A 68 -18.00 -7.02 10.33
CA PRO A 68 -17.33 -7.39 11.55
C PRO A 68 -15.99 -8.08 11.23
N PRO A 69 -14.96 -7.86 12.05
CA PRO A 69 -13.72 -8.61 11.96
C PRO A 69 -13.99 -10.12 12.08
N PHE A 70 -13.20 -10.92 11.40
CA PHE A 70 -13.32 -12.38 11.43
C PHE A 70 -12.01 -13.04 11.85
N HIS A 71 -12.10 -14.29 12.30
CA HIS A 71 -10.95 -15.10 12.66
C HIS A 71 -10.21 -15.57 11.41
N ILE A 72 -8.91 -15.69 11.51
CA ILE A 72 -8.10 -16.30 10.47
C ILE A 72 -8.34 -17.82 10.50
N ASP A 73 -8.86 -18.36 9.40
CA ASP A 73 -9.12 -19.79 9.27
C ASP A 73 -7.81 -20.60 9.37
N GLY A 74 -7.86 -21.68 10.16
CA GLY A 74 -6.71 -22.56 10.35
C GLY A 74 -5.70 -22.09 11.40
N TRP A 75 -5.92 -20.96 12.03
CA TRP A 75 -5.10 -20.49 13.14
C TRP A 75 -5.28 -21.39 14.35
N ARG A 76 -4.18 -21.87 14.93
CA ARG A 76 -4.17 -22.70 16.13
C ARG A 76 -3.74 -21.89 17.34
N GLU A 77 -4.25 -22.26 18.51
CA GLU A 77 -3.91 -21.59 19.78
C GLU A 77 -2.41 -21.64 20.14
N ASP A 78 -1.70 -22.63 19.61
CA ASP A 78 -0.27 -22.86 19.79
C ASP A 78 0.61 -22.20 18.70
N ASP A 79 -0.03 -21.64 17.65
CA ASP A 79 0.63 -20.92 16.60
C ASP A 79 0.54 -19.40 16.83
N TRP A 80 1.27 -18.79 17.70
CA TRP A 80 1.31 -17.33 17.90
C TRP A 80 -0.01 -16.66 18.34
N GLY A 81 -0.55 -17.06 19.43
CA GLY A 81 -1.66 -16.37 20.07
C GLY A 81 -3.03 -16.88 19.65
N ALA A 82 -3.66 -17.47 20.61
CA ALA A 82 -5.01 -17.98 20.53
C ALA A 82 -5.99 -16.94 20.01
N GLY A 83 -6.72 -17.30 18.97
CA GLY A 83 -7.86 -16.50 18.53
C GLY A 83 -7.47 -15.18 17.85
N TYR A 84 -6.41 -15.17 17.05
CA TYR A 84 -6.08 -14.00 16.25
C TYR A 84 -7.25 -13.62 15.35
N VAL A 85 -7.71 -12.38 15.50
CA VAL A 85 -8.84 -11.81 14.78
C VAL A 85 -8.33 -10.64 13.98
N TYR A 86 -8.77 -10.51 12.72
CA TYR A 86 -8.49 -9.30 11.96
C TYR A 86 -9.10 -8.07 12.63
N GLY A 87 -8.54 -6.90 12.37
CA GLY A 87 -9.18 -5.63 12.64
C GLY A 87 -10.30 -5.31 11.64
N PHE A 88 -10.88 -4.13 11.75
CA PHE A 88 -11.77 -3.61 10.72
C PHE A 88 -11.00 -3.38 9.41
N ARG A 89 -11.74 -3.36 8.29
CA ARG A 89 -11.13 -3.24 6.98
C ARG A 89 -10.52 -1.86 6.77
N VAL A 90 -9.37 -1.85 6.08
CA VAL A 90 -8.75 -0.64 5.55
C VAL A 90 -8.75 -0.71 4.02
N PRO A 91 -8.78 0.43 3.32
CA PRO A 91 -8.68 0.43 1.87
C PRO A 91 -7.31 -0.02 1.39
N LEU A 92 -7.26 -0.69 0.23
CA LEU A 92 -6.04 -0.92 -0.53
C LEU A 92 -6.22 -0.36 -1.94
N LEU A 93 -5.33 0.52 -2.36
CA LEU A 93 -5.24 0.99 -3.73
C LEU A 93 -4.00 0.41 -4.38
N VAL A 94 -4.15 -0.16 -5.58
CA VAL A 94 -3.03 -0.70 -6.35
C VAL A 94 -2.87 0.13 -7.63
N VAL A 95 -1.70 0.72 -7.78
CA VAL A 95 -1.37 1.62 -8.90
C VAL A 95 -0.15 1.08 -9.64
N SER A 96 -0.32 0.71 -10.91
CA SER A 96 0.74 0.20 -11.76
C SER A 96 0.39 0.39 -13.23
N ALA A 97 1.41 0.33 -14.08
CA ALA A 97 1.23 0.27 -15.53
C ALA A 97 0.44 -0.96 -15.99
N TYR A 98 0.41 -2.02 -15.19
CA TYR A 98 -0.21 -3.31 -15.53
C TYR A 98 -1.56 -3.56 -14.85
N THR A 99 -2.01 -2.63 -14.02
CA THR A 99 -3.32 -2.73 -13.36
C THR A 99 -4.42 -2.16 -14.25
N PRO A 100 -5.48 -2.93 -14.59
CA PRO A 100 -6.62 -2.42 -15.35
C PRO A 100 -7.30 -1.27 -14.59
N ALA A 101 -7.68 -0.23 -15.31
CA ALA A 101 -8.38 0.90 -14.70
C ALA A 101 -9.75 0.46 -14.17
N GLY A 102 -10.04 0.83 -12.93
CA GLY A 102 -11.33 0.51 -12.29
C GLY A 102 -11.50 -0.96 -11.89
N TYR A 103 -10.42 -1.74 -11.88
CA TYR A 103 -10.46 -3.08 -11.33
C TYR A 103 -10.79 -3.04 -9.83
N VAL A 104 -11.68 -3.91 -9.41
CA VAL A 104 -12.07 -4.07 -8.00
C VAL A 104 -11.88 -5.54 -7.65
N ASP A 105 -11.12 -5.79 -6.61
CA ASP A 105 -10.99 -7.11 -6.00
C ASP A 105 -11.94 -7.24 -4.82
N ASN A 106 -12.62 -8.38 -4.72
CA ASN A 106 -13.50 -8.71 -3.60
C ASN A 106 -12.95 -9.87 -2.76
N GLY A 107 -11.70 -10.25 -2.98
CA GLY A 107 -11.00 -11.25 -2.18
C GLY A 107 -10.64 -10.70 -0.80
N ASN A 108 -10.38 -11.62 0.11
CA ASN A 108 -9.83 -11.28 1.42
C ASN A 108 -8.33 -11.05 1.28
N LEU A 109 -7.91 -9.82 1.40
CA LEU A 109 -6.52 -9.41 1.41
C LEU A 109 -6.15 -8.92 2.81
N ASP A 110 -4.90 -9.06 3.17
CA ASP A 110 -4.31 -8.51 4.38
C ASP A 110 -2.89 -7.99 4.12
N PHE A 111 -2.21 -7.51 5.15
CA PHE A 111 -0.84 -7.02 4.98
C PHE A 111 0.15 -8.12 4.56
N GLY A 112 -0.14 -9.37 4.91
CA GLY A 112 0.64 -10.53 4.45
C GLY A 112 0.56 -10.73 2.94
N SER A 113 -0.52 -10.28 2.29
CA SER A 113 -0.64 -10.28 0.83
C SER A 113 0.45 -9.44 0.15
N LEU A 114 0.87 -8.32 0.78
CA LEU A 114 1.96 -7.48 0.28
C LEU A 114 3.31 -8.17 0.42
N LEU A 115 3.51 -8.94 1.49
CA LEU A 115 4.70 -9.73 1.72
C LEU A 115 4.78 -10.88 0.69
N ASP A 116 3.71 -11.66 0.53
CA ASP A 116 3.61 -12.75 -0.43
C ASP A 116 3.85 -12.25 -1.88
N PHE A 117 3.29 -11.10 -2.25
CA PHE A 117 3.56 -10.47 -3.54
C PHE A 117 5.04 -10.13 -3.71
N THR A 118 5.67 -9.56 -2.68
CA THR A 118 7.09 -9.21 -2.70
C THR A 118 7.96 -10.45 -2.84
N GLU A 119 7.66 -11.51 -2.09
CA GLU A 119 8.37 -12.77 -2.14
C GLU A 119 8.28 -13.42 -3.53
N LYS A 120 7.09 -13.49 -4.09
CA LYS A 120 6.86 -14.02 -5.44
C LYS A 120 7.59 -13.22 -6.51
N ASN A 121 7.46 -11.89 -6.46
CA ASN A 121 8.05 -11.00 -7.46
C ASN A 121 9.59 -11.06 -7.49
N PHE A 122 10.22 -11.22 -6.34
CA PHE A 122 11.68 -11.28 -6.22
C PHE A 122 12.25 -12.68 -6.05
N GLY A 123 11.42 -13.72 -6.10
CA GLY A 123 11.85 -15.13 -5.92
C GLY A 123 12.41 -15.39 -4.53
N LEU A 124 11.91 -14.70 -3.52
CA LEU A 124 12.33 -14.85 -2.13
C LEU A 124 11.67 -16.09 -1.50
N LYS A 125 12.27 -16.58 -0.44
CA LYS A 125 11.63 -17.58 0.41
C LYS A 125 10.63 -16.91 1.34
N ARG A 126 9.61 -17.65 1.73
CA ARG A 126 8.67 -17.23 2.78
C ARG A 126 9.38 -16.90 4.08
N ILE A 127 8.82 -15.97 4.82
CA ILE A 127 9.37 -15.51 6.12
C ILE A 127 9.44 -16.67 7.11
N GLY A 128 8.43 -17.54 7.12
CA GLY A 128 8.41 -18.67 8.04
C GLY A 128 7.58 -19.85 7.55
N PRO A 129 7.64 -20.99 8.26
CA PRO A 129 6.80 -22.14 7.97
C PRO A 129 5.37 -21.94 8.46
N GLY A 130 4.40 -22.48 7.73
CA GLY A 130 3.02 -22.57 8.19
C GLY A 130 2.26 -21.25 8.14
N PHE A 131 1.70 -20.83 9.25
CA PHE A 131 0.74 -19.72 9.35
C PHE A 131 1.35 -18.36 9.68
N TRP A 132 2.49 -18.02 9.12
CA TRP A 132 3.03 -16.66 9.23
C TRP A 132 2.23 -15.69 8.33
N ALA A 133 2.37 -14.39 8.59
CA ALA A 133 1.58 -13.34 7.94
C ALA A 133 1.53 -13.47 6.40
N ASP A 134 2.64 -13.83 5.77
CA ASP A 134 2.79 -14.07 4.33
C ASP A 134 1.99 -15.30 3.80
N ALA A 135 1.33 -16.06 4.68
CA ALA A 135 0.60 -17.28 4.34
C ALA A 135 -0.92 -17.12 4.33
N HIS A 136 -1.45 -16.08 4.94
CA HIS A 136 -2.89 -15.95 5.17
C HIS A 136 -3.60 -15.12 4.11
N GLY A 137 -2.92 -14.09 3.61
CA GLY A 137 -3.50 -13.14 2.69
C GLY A 137 -3.84 -13.75 1.34
N GLY A 138 -4.85 -13.18 0.68
CA GLY A 138 -5.15 -13.48 -0.70
C GLY A 138 -4.05 -13.00 -1.66
N SER A 139 -4.05 -13.53 -2.89
CA SER A 139 -3.09 -13.12 -3.93
C SER A 139 -3.44 -11.76 -4.50
N LEU A 140 -2.43 -10.92 -4.72
CA LEU A 140 -2.54 -9.66 -5.44
C LEU A 140 -2.41 -9.81 -6.97
N ASP A 141 -2.21 -11.02 -7.48
CA ASP A 141 -1.96 -11.27 -8.91
C ASP A 141 -3.09 -10.76 -9.80
N GLY A 142 -4.33 -10.79 -9.31
CA GLY A 142 -5.50 -10.30 -10.03
C GLY A 142 -5.43 -8.81 -10.43
N PHE A 143 -4.65 -8.01 -9.70
CA PHE A 143 -4.44 -6.60 -10.04
C PHE A 143 -3.54 -6.39 -11.26
N PHE A 144 -2.79 -7.39 -11.70
CA PHE A 144 -1.80 -7.27 -12.78
C PHE A 144 -2.24 -7.99 -14.05
N GLY A 145 -3.45 -7.67 -14.52
CA GLY A 145 -4.09 -8.35 -15.66
C GLY A 145 -3.68 -7.85 -17.05
N LEU A 146 -2.93 -6.76 -17.17
CA LEU A 146 -2.51 -6.23 -18.47
C LEU A 146 -1.18 -6.85 -18.91
N THR A 147 -1.10 -7.25 -20.17
CA THR A 147 0.13 -7.78 -20.79
C THR A 147 1.05 -6.71 -21.37
N SER A 148 0.56 -5.47 -21.45
CA SER A 148 1.31 -4.32 -21.93
C SER A 148 1.08 -3.14 -20.99
N PRO A 149 2.11 -2.33 -20.74
CA PRO A 149 1.98 -1.19 -19.85
C PRO A 149 1.05 -0.13 -20.43
N ARG A 150 0.13 0.35 -19.63
CA ARG A 150 -0.67 1.53 -19.99
C ARG A 150 0.13 2.81 -19.76
N PRO A 151 -0.12 3.87 -20.56
CA PRO A 151 0.53 5.14 -20.34
C PRO A 151 0.15 5.74 -18.98
N PHE A 152 1.11 6.41 -18.37
CA PHE A 152 0.86 7.14 -17.13
C PHE A 152 -0.11 8.31 -17.38
N LYS A 153 -1.01 8.52 -16.43
CA LYS A 153 -1.91 9.67 -16.41
C LYS A 153 -1.69 10.44 -15.11
N VAL A 154 -1.26 11.69 -15.23
CA VAL A 154 -1.03 12.57 -14.08
C VAL A 154 -2.32 12.70 -13.25
N ILE A 155 -2.18 12.54 -11.95
CA ILE A 155 -3.26 12.69 -10.98
C ILE A 155 -3.38 14.17 -10.64
N PRO A 156 -4.54 14.81 -10.87
CA PRO A 156 -4.76 16.18 -10.43
C PRO A 156 -4.67 16.30 -8.91
N SER A 157 -3.99 17.34 -8.43
CA SER A 157 -3.86 17.59 -6.99
C SER A 157 -4.07 19.07 -6.70
N PRO A 158 -4.85 19.42 -5.67
CA PRO A 158 -5.03 20.82 -5.26
C PRO A 158 -3.76 21.37 -4.57
N VAL A 159 -2.90 20.50 -4.04
CA VAL A 159 -1.65 20.88 -3.39
C VAL A 159 -0.49 20.46 -4.29
N PRO A 160 0.38 21.38 -4.71
CA PRO A 160 1.50 21.06 -5.58
C PRO A 160 2.57 20.25 -4.83
N ALA A 161 3.28 19.36 -5.53
CA ALA A 161 4.36 18.54 -4.95
C ALA A 161 5.45 19.39 -4.25
N ALA A 162 5.72 20.60 -4.77
CA ALA A 162 6.68 21.53 -4.17
C ALA A 162 6.31 21.93 -2.72
N TYR A 163 5.03 21.91 -2.37
CA TYR A 163 4.61 22.16 -0.99
C TYR A 163 5.24 21.15 -0.04
N PHE A 164 5.17 19.87 -0.34
CA PHE A 164 5.70 18.80 0.51
C PHE A 164 7.23 18.78 0.58
N LEU A 165 7.91 19.24 -0.47
CA LEU A 165 9.36 19.35 -0.49
C LEU A 165 9.89 20.47 0.43
N HIS A 166 9.08 21.47 0.71
CA HIS A 166 9.46 22.66 1.49
C HIS A 166 8.70 22.78 2.81
N ALA A 167 7.72 21.93 3.06
CA ALA A 167 7.00 21.90 4.32
C ALA A 167 7.97 21.61 5.49
N PRO A 168 7.83 22.30 6.62
CA PRO A 168 8.60 21.96 7.80
C PRO A 168 8.22 20.54 8.23
N ARG A 169 9.23 19.74 8.60
CA ARG A 169 8.97 18.40 9.11
C ARG A 169 8.15 18.46 10.39
N SER A 170 7.14 17.61 10.47
CA SER A 170 6.42 17.40 11.73
C SER A 170 7.39 16.92 12.81
N LYS A 171 7.13 17.34 14.05
CA LYS A 171 7.82 16.83 15.23
C LYS A 171 7.04 15.69 15.90
N VAL A 172 5.84 15.44 15.43
CA VAL A 172 4.97 14.35 15.87
C VAL A 172 5.23 13.16 14.97
N GLY A 173 5.41 11.97 15.54
CA GLY A 173 5.53 10.72 14.80
C GLY A 173 4.28 10.48 13.95
N PRO A 174 4.36 9.62 12.93
CA PRO A 174 3.21 9.30 12.09
C PRO A 174 2.13 8.54 12.86
N ASP A 175 2.52 7.87 13.92
CA ASP A 175 1.68 7.03 14.74
C ASP A 175 2.24 7.04 16.16
N ASP A 176 1.49 7.59 17.10
CA ASP A 176 1.87 7.75 18.51
C ASP A 176 0.91 6.98 19.45
N ASP A 177 0.17 5.99 18.95
CA ASP A 177 -0.76 5.15 19.71
C ASP A 177 -0.08 4.17 20.70
#